data_39ab757ff3df19e2b717d00f23260c8a
#
_entry.id   39ab757ff3df19e2b717d00f23260c8a
#
_cell.length_a   1.000
_cell.length_b   1.000
_cell.length_c   1.000
_cell.angle_alpha   90.00
_cell.angle_beta   90.00
_cell.angle_gamma   90.00
#
_symmetry.space_group_name_H-M   'P 1'
#
loop_
_entity.id
_entity.type
_entity.pdbx_description
1 polymer ?
#
loop_
_entity_poly.entity_id
_entity_poly.type
_entity_poly.pdbx_seq_one_letter_code
_entity_poly.pdbx_strand_id
1 'polypeptide(L)'
;MLLDKYAEEIETSKYLDVCKQGVNVGLLSEAGVPAIADPGASIVKIAHENNIRVIPLVGPSSIIMAMMSSGMNGQNFAFNGYLPIDKSKRQKEIKKLEKKSYDYNQSQLFIETPYRNDQLLQDLLKILDRNTEVCVACDISLPTEYIKTFTVQQWKKIKLDLHKRPAIFIIHKDPLSV
;
A
#
# COMPACT_ATOMS: atom_id res chain seq x y z
N MET A 1 23.93 4.33 -7.02
CA MET A 1 23.78 2.97 -7.53
C MET A 1 22.29 2.67 -7.59
N LEU A 2 21.74 2.22 -8.72
CA LEU A 2 20.30 1.95 -8.84
C LEU A 2 20.03 0.51 -8.43
N LEU A 3 19.09 0.30 -7.51
CA LEU A 3 18.63 -1.05 -7.13
C LEU A 3 17.46 -1.43 -8.02
N ASP A 4 17.68 -2.37 -8.94
CA ASP A 4 16.63 -2.96 -9.75
C ASP A 4 15.90 -4.06 -8.96
N LYS A 5 14.58 -4.13 -9.08
CA LYS A 5 13.76 -5.21 -8.49
C LYS A 5 14.08 -6.62 -9.04
N TYR A 6 14.82 -6.70 -10.14
CA TYR A 6 15.26 -7.93 -10.78
C TYR A 6 16.76 -8.20 -10.56
N ALA A 7 17.46 -7.35 -9.78
CA ALA A 7 18.88 -7.56 -9.49
C ALA A 7 19.06 -8.88 -8.73
N GLU A 8 19.97 -9.72 -9.20
CA GLU A 8 20.29 -11.00 -8.56
C GLU A 8 20.89 -10.79 -7.16
N GLU A 9 20.67 -11.72 -6.24
CA GLU A 9 21.19 -11.66 -4.85
C GLU A 9 22.74 -11.47 -4.81
N ILE A 10 23.47 -12.03 -5.77
CA ILE A 10 24.91 -11.93 -5.86
C ILE A 10 25.38 -10.49 -6.20
N GLU A 11 24.64 -9.77 -7.04
CA GLU A 11 24.96 -8.36 -7.33
C GLU A 11 24.63 -7.45 -6.16
N THR A 12 23.54 -7.74 -5.46
CA THR A 12 23.09 -6.94 -4.31
C THR A 12 24.00 -7.09 -3.10
N SER A 13 24.68 -8.24 -2.91
CA SER A 13 25.63 -8.44 -1.82
C SER A 13 26.85 -7.51 -1.91
N LYS A 14 27.31 -7.21 -3.13
CA LYS A 14 28.45 -6.30 -3.38
C LYS A 14 28.21 -4.87 -2.91
N TYR A 15 26.92 -4.45 -2.83
CA TYR A 15 26.59 -3.10 -2.37
C TYR A 15 26.95 -2.87 -0.90
N LEU A 16 27.03 -3.94 -0.11
CA LEU A 16 27.35 -3.87 1.31
C LEU A 16 28.80 -4.19 1.66
N ASP A 17 29.65 -4.54 0.67
CA ASP A 17 31.07 -4.85 0.94
C ASP A 17 31.81 -3.67 1.57
N VAL A 18 31.46 -2.44 1.21
CA VAL A 18 32.04 -1.25 1.80
C VAL A 18 31.70 -1.07 3.28
N CYS A 19 30.57 -1.63 3.73
CA CYS A 19 30.18 -1.60 5.14
C CYS A 19 31.14 -2.41 6.02
N LYS A 20 31.78 -3.47 5.49
CA LYS A 20 32.80 -4.25 6.18
C LYS A 20 34.07 -3.44 6.45
N GLN A 21 34.24 -2.32 5.71
CA GLN A 21 35.36 -1.36 5.85
C GLN A 21 34.95 -0.14 6.72
N GLY A 22 33.79 -0.19 7.38
CA GLY A 22 33.28 0.90 8.23
C GLY A 22 32.57 2.03 7.48
N VAL A 23 32.29 1.88 6.19
CA VAL A 23 31.60 2.91 5.40
C VAL A 23 30.08 2.73 5.53
N ASN A 24 29.37 3.81 5.78
CA ASN A 24 27.89 3.80 5.83
C ASN A 24 27.29 3.80 4.42
N VAL A 25 26.24 3.01 4.22
CA VAL A 25 25.45 2.95 2.99
C VAL A 25 24.03 3.40 3.28
N GLY A 26 23.49 4.32 2.46
CA GLY A 26 22.10 4.75 2.52
C GLY A 26 21.26 4.09 1.42
N LEU A 27 20.10 3.56 1.81
CA LEU A 27 19.07 3.08 0.88
C LEU A 27 17.96 4.11 0.80
N LEU A 28 17.63 4.56 -0.42
CA LEU A 28 16.61 5.59 -0.68
C LEU A 28 15.60 5.06 -1.69
N SER A 29 14.36 5.55 -1.58
CA SER A 29 13.29 5.35 -2.55
C SER A 29 12.95 6.67 -3.25
N GLU A 30 12.44 6.60 -4.46
CA GLU A 30 11.92 7.79 -5.18
C GLU A 30 10.62 8.31 -4.54
N ALA A 31 9.82 7.41 -3.92
CA ALA A 31 8.56 7.77 -3.27
C ALA A 31 8.27 6.84 -2.10
N GLY A 32 7.95 7.42 -0.95
CA GLY A 32 7.67 6.67 0.27
C GLY A 32 8.94 6.15 0.94
N VAL A 33 8.85 4.97 1.56
CA VAL A 33 9.94 4.35 2.31
C VAL A 33 10.50 3.14 1.57
N PRO A 34 11.82 2.93 1.55
CA PRO A 34 12.43 1.75 0.93
C PRO A 34 11.89 0.45 1.51
N ALA A 35 11.91 -0.61 0.73
CA ALA A 35 11.52 -1.97 1.09
C ALA A 35 10.01 -2.18 1.41
N ILE A 36 9.19 -1.14 1.36
CA ILE A 36 7.71 -1.25 1.54
C ILE A 36 7.04 -0.90 0.22
N ALA A 37 6.53 -1.91 -0.49
CA ALA A 37 6.04 -1.82 -1.87
C ALA A 37 7.09 -1.29 -2.86
N ASP A 38 8.36 -1.40 -2.51
CA ASP A 38 9.52 -0.86 -3.20
C ASP A 38 10.70 -1.83 -3.05
N PRO A 39 11.70 -1.82 -3.96
CA PRO A 39 12.92 -2.60 -3.79
C PRO A 39 13.67 -2.26 -2.49
N GLY A 40 14.41 -3.23 -1.93
CA GLY A 40 15.29 -2.99 -0.79
C GLY A 40 15.25 -4.06 0.29
N ALA A 41 14.18 -4.85 0.39
CA ALA A 41 14.07 -5.91 1.39
C ALA A 41 15.22 -6.92 1.32
N SER A 42 15.70 -7.25 0.12
CA SER A 42 16.85 -8.14 -0.09
C SER A 42 18.16 -7.56 0.48
N ILE A 43 18.40 -6.25 0.30
CA ILE A 43 19.56 -5.55 0.86
C ILE A 43 19.53 -5.61 2.39
N VAL A 44 18.36 -5.34 2.99
CA VAL A 44 18.18 -5.39 4.45
C VAL A 44 18.42 -6.82 4.96
N LYS A 45 17.91 -7.83 4.26
CA LYS A 45 18.17 -9.23 4.58
C LYS A 45 19.66 -9.57 4.58
N ILE A 46 20.37 -9.22 3.50
CA ILE A 46 21.83 -9.43 3.37
C ILE A 46 22.60 -8.69 4.48
N ALA A 47 22.16 -7.48 4.85
CA ALA A 47 22.77 -6.74 5.94
C ALA A 47 22.68 -7.52 7.26
N HIS A 48 21.52 -8.08 7.60
CA HIS A 48 21.33 -8.93 8.78
C HIS A 48 22.18 -10.19 8.73
N GLU A 49 22.25 -10.88 7.59
CA GLU A 49 23.05 -12.09 7.40
C GLU A 49 24.56 -11.82 7.58
N ASN A 50 25.02 -10.61 7.29
CA ASN A 50 26.42 -10.18 7.46
C ASN A 50 26.67 -9.41 8.76
N ASN A 51 25.74 -9.37 9.71
CA ASN A 51 25.85 -8.62 10.96
C ASN A 51 26.10 -7.11 10.76
N ILE A 52 25.64 -6.55 9.65
CA ILE A 52 25.69 -5.11 9.38
C ILE A 52 24.49 -4.45 10.06
N ARG A 53 24.74 -3.44 10.86
CA ARG A 53 23.69 -2.72 11.58
C ARG A 53 22.75 -2.00 10.60
N VAL A 54 21.45 -2.29 10.67
CA VAL A 54 20.41 -1.58 9.93
C VAL A 54 19.81 -0.48 10.82
N ILE A 55 19.75 0.74 10.30
CA ILE A 55 19.21 1.90 11.01
C ILE A 55 18.02 2.43 10.19
N PRO A 56 16.77 2.21 10.65
CA PRO A 56 15.61 2.81 9.99
C PRO A 56 15.57 4.32 10.30
N LEU A 57 15.39 5.11 9.27
CA LEU A 57 15.21 6.56 9.38
C LEU A 57 13.73 6.90 9.24
N VAL A 58 13.27 7.88 10.01
CA VAL A 58 11.89 8.37 9.92
C VAL A 58 11.67 9.03 8.56
N GLY A 59 10.61 8.65 7.88
CA GLY A 59 10.24 9.22 6.59
C GLY A 59 8.74 9.07 6.30
N PRO A 60 8.19 9.82 5.35
CA PRO A 60 6.79 9.73 4.97
C PRO A 60 6.50 8.39 4.29
N SER A 61 5.35 7.81 4.63
CA SER A 61 4.80 6.63 3.96
C SER A 61 3.35 6.89 3.59
N SER A 62 3.03 6.85 2.30
CA SER A 62 1.65 7.05 1.82
C SER A 62 0.68 6.03 2.41
N ILE A 63 1.14 4.80 2.66
CA ILE A 63 0.34 3.73 3.27
C ILE A 63 -0.09 4.12 4.68
N ILE A 64 0.87 4.56 5.50
CA ILE A 64 0.59 4.99 6.88
C ILE A 64 -0.20 6.29 6.91
N MET A 65 0.15 7.26 6.04
CA MET A 65 -0.58 8.53 5.96
C MET A 65 -2.05 8.33 5.55
N ALA A 66 -2.32 7.43 4.58
CA ALA A 66 -3.67 7.05 4.22
C ALA A 66 -4.41 6.40 5.40
N MET A 67 -3.77 5.47 6.12
CA MET A 67 -4.39 4.82 7.28
C MET A 67 -4.72 5.83 8.38
N MET A 68 -3.78 6.73 8.73
CA MET A 68 -3.97 7.78 9.74
C MET A 68 -5.15 8.70 9.44
N SER A 69 -5.41 8.97 8.15
CA SER A 69 -6.44 9.91 7.70
C SER A 69 -7.74 9.23 7.28
N SER A 70 -7.82 7.91 7.30
CA SER A 70 -8.99 7.16 6.88
C SER A 70 -10.16 7.16 7.88
N GLY A 71 -9.87 7.29 9.17
CA GLY A 71 -10.84 7.09 10.25
C GLY A 71 -11.20 5.62 10.52
N MET A 72 -10.54 4.67 9.86
CA MET A 72 -10.74 3.23 10.02
C MET A 72 -9.84 2.63 11.11
N ASN A 73 -9.99 1.33 11.40
CA ASN A 73 -9.23 0.65 12.44
C ASN A 73 -7.73 0.62 12.12
N GLY A 74 -6.95 1.47 12.77
CA GLY A 74 -5.51 1.55 12.66
C GLY A 74 -4.73 0.65 13.60
N GLN A 75 -5.40 -0.06 14.51
CA GLN A 75 -4.72 -1.03 15.39
C GLN A 75 -4.59 -2.41 14.76
N ASN A 76 -5.48 -2.72 13.81
CA ASN A 76 -5.43 -3.98 13.07
C ASN A 76 -5.66 -3.68 11.59
N PHE A 77 -4.59 -3.67 10.80
CA PHE A 77 -4.67 -3.45 9.36
C PHE A 77 -3.64 -4.29 8.61
N ALA A 78 -3.92 -4.55 7.34
CA ALA A 78 -3.02 -5.27 6.45
C ALA A 78 -2.84 -4.51 5.13
N PHE A 79 -1.59 -4.37 4.69
CA PHE A 79 -1.28 -3.91 3.36
C PHE A 79 -1.12 -5.09 2.42
N ASN A 80 -1.92 -5.14 1.37
CA ASN A 80 -2.04 -6.27 0.45
C ASN A 80 -1.35 -6.03 -0.91
N GLY A 81 -0.61 -4.91 -1.06
CA GLY A 81 0.05 -4.56 -2.32
C GLY A 81 -0.93 -4.33 -3.46
N TYR A 82 -0.61 -4.87 -4.64
CA TYR A 82 -1.45 -4.78 -5.84
C TYR A 82 -2.46 -5.92 -5.90
N LEU A 83 -3.70 -5.59 -6.26
CA LEU A 83 -4.71 -6.61 -6.54
C LEU A 83 -4.49 -7.26 -7.92
N PRO A 84 -5.00 -8.48 -8.16
CA PRO A 84 -4.84 -9.16 -9.44
C PRO A 84 -5.34 -8.33 -10.63
N ILE A 85 -4.57 -8.33 -11.74
CA ILE A 85 -4.95 -7.65 -12.97
C ILE A 85 -6.15 -8.33 -13.62
N ASP A 86 -6.19 -9.67 -13.60
CA ASP A 86 -7.33 -10.44 -14.09
C ASP A 86 -8.61 -10.10 -13.32
N LYS A 87 -9.65 -9.74 -14.05
CA LYS A 87 -10.92 -9.28 -13.47
C LYS A 87 -11.57 -10.30 -12.55
N SER A 88 -11.58 -11.57 -12.94
CA SER A 88 -12.23 -12.64 -12.15
C SER A 88 -11.46 -12.90 -10.86
N LYS A 89 -10.13 -12.95 -10.93
CA LYS A 89 -9.25 -13.11 -9.76
C LYS A 89 -9.36 -11.89 -8.84
N ARG A 90 -9.38 -10.68 -9.39
CA ARG A 90 -9.55 -9.44 -8.63
C ARG A 90 -10.88 -9.40 -7.88
N GLN A 91 -11.98 -9.79 -8.52
CA GLN A 91 -13.28 -9.87 -7.86
C GLN A 91 -13.29 -10.85 -6.68
N LYS A 92 -12.67 -12.02 -6.84
CA LYS A 92 -12.54 -13.01 -5.77
C LYS A 92 -11.70 -12.48 -4.63
N GLU A 93 -10.58 -11.79 -4.92
CA GLU A 93 -9.71 -11.22 -3.90
C GLU A 93 -10.38 -10.08 -3.14
N ILE A 94 -11.11 -9.18 -3.82
CA ILE A 94 -11.89 -8.12 -3.16
C ILE A 94 -12.88 -8.70 -2.16
N LYS A 95 -13.65 -9.73 -2.54
CA LYS A 95 -14.59 -10.41 -1.62
C LYS A 95 -13.90 -11.07 -0.45
N LYS A 96 -12.75 -11.68 -0.69
CA LYS A 96 -11.93 -12.29 0.36
C LYS A 96 -11.39 -11.26 1.35
N LEU A 97 -10.94 -10.11 0.86
CA LEU A 97 -10.46 -9.01 1.70
C LEU A 97 -11.61 -8.39 2.51
N GLU A 98 -12.79 -8.21 1.91
CA GLU A 98 -13.99 -7.77 2.64
C GLU A 98 -14.36 -8.74 3.76
N LYS A 99 -14.35 -10.05 3.48
CA LYS A 99 -14.60 -11.08 4.48
C LYS A 99 -13.56 -11.04 5.60
N LYS A 100 -12.27 -10.91 5.29
CA LYS A 100 -11.21 -10.75 6.29
C LYS A 100 -11.42 -9.51 7.14
N SER A 101 -11.82 -8.40 6.50
CA SER A 101 -12.11 -7.16 7.21
C SER A 101 -13.18 -7.38 8.27
N TYR A 102 -14.27 -8.03 7.93
CA TYR A 102 -15.35 -8.37 8.85
C TYR A 102 -14.93 -9.37 9.93
N ASP A 103 -14.36 -10.53 9.51
CA ASP A 103 -14.04 -11.65 10.42
C ASP A 103 -13.00 -11.27 11.48
N TYR A 104 -12.05 -10.40 11.13
CA TYR A 104 -10.92 -10.03 11.99
C TYR A 104 -10.96 -8.57 12.47
N ASN A 105 -12.00 -7.82 12.15
CA ASN A 105 -12.07 -6.37 12.40
C ASN A 105 -10.79 -5.67 11.90
N GLN A 106 -10.39 -5.96 10.65
CA GLN A 106 -9.10 -5.57 10.08
C GLN A 106 -9.28 -4.68 8.86
N SER A 107 -8.68 -3.48 8.87
CA SER A 107 -8.64 -2.62 7.68
C SER A 107 -7.74 -3.23 6.60
N GLN A 108 -8.20 -3.27 5.34
CA GLN A 108 -7.46 -3.85 4.23
C GLN A 108 -7.00 -2.74 3.28
N LEU A 109 -5.70 -2.51 3.21
CA LEU A 109 -5.07 -1.51 2.35
C LEU A 109 -4.52 -2.17 1.09
N PHE A 110 -4.64 -1.49 -0.04
CA PHE A 110 -4.04 -1.92 -1.31
C PHE A 110 -3.83 -0.73 -2.24
N ILE A 111 -3.03 -0.95 -3.26
CA ILE A 111 -2.69 0.03 -4.29
C ILE A 111 -3.00 -0.50 -5.68
N GLU A 112 -3.07 0.41 -6.63
CA GLU A 112 -3.12 0.11 -8.05
C GLU A 112 -2.24 1.10 -8.82
N THR A 113 -1.94 0.78 -10.07
CA THR A 113 -1.27 1.74 -10.94
C THR A 113 -2.19 2.93 -11.23
N PRO A 114 -1.64 4.16 -11.35
CA PRO A 114 -2.46 5.37 -11.52
C PRO A 114 -3.44 5.32 -12.70
N TYR A 115 -3.11 4.56 -13.74
CA TYR A 115 -3.96 4.40 -14.93
C TYR A 115 -5.17 3.48 -14.71
N ARG A 116 -5.19 2.67 -13.64
CA ARG A 116 -6.25 1.71 -13.34
C ARG A 116 -7.04 2.04 -12.07
N ASN A 117 -6.73 3.15 -11.42
CA ASN A 117 -7.40 3.55 -10.17
C ASN A 117 -8.90 3.74 -10.33
N ASP A 118 -9.35 4.37 -11.44
CA ASP A 118 -10.78 4.52 -11.71
C ASP A 118 -11.49 3.17 -11.87
N GLN A 119 -10.86 2.24 -12.61
CA GLN A 119 -11.41 0.90 -12.80
C GLN A 119 -11.48 0.13 -11.47
N LEU A 120 -10.45 0.26 -10.63
CA LEU A 120 -10.43 -0.37 -9.32
C LEU A 120 -11.55 0.17 -8.44
N LEU A 121 -11.72 1.49 -8.36
CA LEU A 121 -12.83 2.10 -7.59
C LEU A 121 -14.18 1.57 -8.08
N GLN A 122 -14.42 1.52 -9.39
CA GLN A 122 -15.66 0.97 -9.95
C GLN A 122 -15.86 -0.51 -9.59
N ASP A 123 -14.80 -1.31 -9.60
CA ASP A 123 -14.89 -2.72 -9.21
C ASP A 123 -15.22 -2.86 -7.70
N LEU A 124 -14.60 -2.06 -6.84
CA LEU A 124 -14.92 -2.03 -5.40
C LEU A 124 -16.41 -1.71 -5.17
N LEU A 125 -16.92 -0.64 -5.79
CA LEU A 125 -18.30 -0.19 -5.64
C LEU A 125 -19.34 -1.18 -6.19
N LYS A 126 -18.94 -2.09 -7.08
CA LYS A 126 -19.80 -3.14 -7.63
C LYS A 126 -19.80 -4.41 -6.78
N ILE A 127 -18.68 -4.71 -6.12
CA ILE A 127 -18.44 -6.02 -5.51
C ILE A 127 -18.68 -6.01 -4.02
N LEU A 128 -18.29 -4.93 -3.33
CA LEU A 128 -18.41 -4.78 -1.89
C LEU A 128 -19.86 -4.56 -1.48
N ASP A 129 -20.16 -4.94 -0.24
CA ASP A 129 -21.44 -4.65 0.41
C ASP A 129 -21.68 -3.14 0.48
N ARG A 130 -22.95 -2.74 0.44
CA ARG A 130 -23.36 -1.33 0.43
C ARG A 130 -22.91 -0.55 1.66
N ASN A 131 -22.76 -1.23 2.79
CA ASN A 131 -22.38 -0.63 4.07
C ASN A 131 -20.86 -0.71 4.32
N THR A 132 -20.10 -1.47 3.51
CA THR A 132 -18.64 -1.49 3.61
C THR A 132 -18.08 -0.11 3.33
N GLU A 133 -17.23 0.37 4.21
CA GLU A 133 -16.53 1.63 4.05
C GLU A 133 -15.36 1.49 3.09
N VAL A 134 -15.19 2.49 2.26
CA VAL A 134 -14.06 2.63 1.33
C VAL A 134 -13.42 3.98 1.55
N CYS A 135 -12.14 4.01 1.86
CA CYS A 135 -11.33 5.21 1.84
C CYS A 135 -10.55 5.28 0.52
N VAL A 136 -10.59 6.42 -0.12
CA VAL A 136 -9.71 6.77 -1.23
C VAL A 136 -8.81 7.90 -0.76
N ALA A 137 -7.51 7.67 -0.72
CA ALA A 137 -6.49 8.65 -0.37
C ALA A 137 -5.56 8.83 -1.57
N CYS A 138 -5.74 9.91 -2.31
CA CYS A 138 -4.95 10.19 -3.50
C CYS A 138 -4.22 11.53 -3.41
N ASP A 139 -3.09 11.62 -4.12
CA ASP A 139 -2.21 12.79 -4.14
C ASP A 139 -1.80 13.28 -2.74
N ILE A 140 -1.61 12.36 -1.80
CA ILE A 140 -1.30 12.66 -0.40
C ILE A 140 -0.11 13.63 -0.33
N SER A 141 -0.28 14.70 0.46
CA SER A 141 0.66 15.82 0.62
C SER A 141 0.82 16.76 -0.58
N LEU A 142 0.09 16.56 -1.67
CA LEU A 142 0.07 17.48 -2.81
C LEU A 142 -1.08 18.48 -2.69
N PRO A 143 -1.02 19.63 -3.39
CA PRO A 143 -2.14 20.60 -3.40
C PRO A 143 -3.47 20.02 -3.93
N THR A 144 -3.41 18.91 -4.68
CA THR A 144 -4.55 18.17 -5.21
C THR A 144 -4.98 17.03 -4.33
N GLU A 145 -4.48 16.95 -3.08
CA GLU A 145 -4.81 15.91 -2.13
C GLU A 145 -6.33 15.73 -1.99
N TYR A 146 -6.75 14.48 -2.04
CA TYR A 146 -8.13 14.10 -1.77
C TYR A 146 -8.16 12.84 -0.92
N ILE A 147 -8.65 12.97 0.32
CA ILE A 147 -8.80 11.85 1.24
C ILE A 147 -10.23 11.85 1.76
N LYS A 148 -10.99 10.80 1.44
CA LYS A 148 -12.37 10.64 1.88
C LYS A 148 -12.71 9.18 2.14
N THR A 149 -13.44 8.98 3.21
CA THR A 149 -14.04 7.69 3.60
C THR A 149 -15.55 7.81 3.53
N PHE A 150 -16.16 6.91 2.77
CA PHE A 150 -17.60 6.79 2.62
C PHE A 150 -17.99 5.33 2.51
N THR A 151 -19.24 5.00 2.83
CA THR A 151 -19.79 3.69 2.48
C THR A 151 -19.90 3.54 0.96
N VAL A 152 -19.92 2.30 0.47
CA VAL A 152 -20.15 2.01 -0.95
C VAL A 152 -21.42 2.69 -1.47
N GLN A 153 -22.48 2.73 -0.64
CA GLN A 153 -23.74 3.39 -1.00
C GLN A 153 -23.57 4.90 -1.21
N GLN A 154 -22.75 5.56 -0.39
CA GLN A 154 -22.46 6.99 -0.52
C GLN A 154 -21.55 7.25 -1.73
N TRP A 155 -20.51 6.43 -1.92
CA TRP A 155 -19.60 6.54 -3.06
C TRP A 155 -20.30 6.47 -4.41
N LYS A 156 -21.37 5.66 -4.54
CA LYS A 156 -22.15 5.56 -5.80
C LYS A 156 -22.78 6.87 -6.27
N LYS A 157 -22.85 7.87 -5.39
CA LYS A 157 -23.39 9.21 -5.69
C LYS A 157 -22.29 10.23 -6.03
N ILE A 158 -21.01 9.84 -5.89
CA ILE A 158 -19.86 10.72 -6.04
C ILE A 158 -19.16 10.40 -7.35
N LYS A 159 -18.81 11.45 -8.10
CA LYS A 159 -17.93 11.34 -9.25
C LYS A 159 -16.54 11.79 -8.81
N LEU A 160 -15.57 10.91 -8.94
CA LEU A 160 -14.16 11.19 -8.65
C LEU A 160 -13.33 10.72 -9.84
N ASP A 161 -12.42 11.58 -10.29
CA ASP A 161 -11.43 11.25 -11.31
C ASP A 161 -10.10 10.90 -10.61
N LEU A 162 -9.66 9.68 -10.82
CA LEU A 162 -8.40 9.15 -10.29
C LEU A 162 -7.38 8.85 -11.40
N HIS A 163 -7.69 9.26 -12.65
CA HIS A 163 -6.81 9.00 -13.77
C HIS A 163 -5.44 9.66 -13.58
N LYS A 164 -4.38 8.86 -13.67
CA LYS A 164 -2.97 9.28 -13.47
C LYS A 164 -2.66 9.87 -12.09
N ARG A 165 -3.50 9.65 -11.11
CA ARG A 165 -3.29 10.10 -9.73
C ARG A 165 -2.84 8.93 -8.84
N PRO A 166 -1.71 9.02 -8.12
CA PRO A 166 -1.32 7.97 -7.17
C PRO A 166 -2.33 7.90 -6.03
N ALA A 167 -2.80 6.70 -5.71
CA ALA A 167 -3.83 6.51 -4.69
C ALA A 167 -3.60 5.26 -3.85
N ILE A 168 -3.97 5.36 -2.58
CA ILE A 168 -4.15 4.24 -1.64
C ILE A 168 -5.65 4.02 -1.46
N PHE A 169 -6.06 2.77 -1.51
CA PHE A 169 -7.42 2.35 -1.20
C PHE A 169 -7.44 1.58 0.11
N ILE A 170 -8.42 1.85 0.95
CA ILE A 170 -8.64 1.11 2.19
C ILE A 170 -10.10 0.69 2.23
N ILE A 171 -10.35 -0.57 2.56
CA ILE A 171 -11.71 -1.04 2.85
C ILE A 171 -11.79 -1.50 4.29
N HIS A 172 -12.93 -1.23 4.91
CA HIS A 172 -13.26 -1.71 6.24
C HIS A 172 -14.74 -2.08 6.32
N LYS A 173 -15.00 -3.28 6.80
CA LYS A 173 -16.36 -3.73 7.11
C LYS A 173 -16.44 -3.95 8.62
N ASP A 174 -17.04 -2.97 9.29
CA ASP A 174 -17.21 -3.03 10.75
C ASP A 174 -18.18 -4.18 11.11
N PRO A 175 -17.77 -5.13 11.95
CA PRO A 175 -18.64 -6.20 12.42
C PRO A 175 -19.81 -5.68 13.27
N LEU A 176 -19.76 -4.46 13.78
CA LEU A 176 -20.82 -3.82 14.56
C LEU A 176 -21.79 -2.98 13.73
N SER A 177 -21.46 -2.70 12.47
CA SER A 177 -22.35 -1.99 11.53
C SER A 177 -23.30 -2.98 10.84
N VAL A 178 -24.35 -3.36 11.52
CA VAL A 178 -25.47 -4.16 10.98
C VAL A 178 -26.62 -3.24 10.60
#